data_1318a680e62e43967018a444f12d3c40
#
_entry.id   1318a680e62e43967018a444f12d3c40
#
_cell.length_a   1.000
_cell.length_b   1.000
_cell.length_c   1.000
_cell.angle_alpha   90.00
_cell.angle_beta   90.00
_cell.angle_gamma   90.00
#
_symmetry.space_group_name_H-M   'P 1'
#
loop_
_entity.id
_entity.type
_entity.pdbx_description
1 polymer ?
#
loop_
_entity_poly.entity_id
_entity_poly.type
_entity_poly.pdbx_seq_one_letter_code
_entity_poly.pdbx_strand_id
1 'polypeptide(L)'
;VLLSALAVTVVCVWITGLPEGPWWALVGGWWRDYPRFLALEVVCLATCASMTLEALVSWFNGRLAAPQAAPRALRARAAAAWLLPLVLVASICVPNLSVFRQLTARGYIYLVHPPWVTVEEAQRMVTVGDELPQDAVVYGFPQSGAGLIPVLTPATSVHRSWSPAGSADQKFLAAHFDELGGNPKVCEAIRRIGGTPYYYEDSEISDLERWMYFPGYDAVDLSAGFELIAALDTARLYRVTACD
;
A
#
# COMPACT_ATOMS: atom_id res chain seq x y z
N VAL A 1 -22.08 0.41 21.11
CA VAL A 1 -20.62 0.44 20.95
C VAL A 1 -20.02 -0.94 21.10
N LEU A 2 -20.24 -1.67 22.22
CA LEU A 2 -19.66 -3.01 22.43
C LEU A 2 -20.10 -4.00 21.34
N LEU A 3 -21.39 -4.00 20.99
CA LEU A 3 -21.93 -4.84 19.92
C LEU A 3 -21.34 -4.46 18.54
N SER A 4 -21.09 -3.17 18.31
CA SER A 4 -20.46 -2.72 17.07
C SER A 4 -19.00 -3.18 16.98
N ALA A 5 -18.24 -3.06 18.08
CA ALA A 5 -16.87 -3.55 18.13
C ALA A 5 -16.81 -5.08 17.90
N LEU A 6 -17.67 -5.83 18.59
CA LEU A 6 -17.77 -7.28 18.40
C LEU A 6 -18.13 -7.64 16.95
N ALA A 7 -19.08 -6.94 16.34
CA ALA A 7 -19.47 -7.17 14.95
C ALA A 7 -18.32 -6.90 13.98
N VAL A 8 -17.56 -5.81 14.16
CA VAL A 8 -16.38 -5.51 13.35
C VAL A 8 -15.31 -6.57 13.53
N THR A 9 -15.01 -6.99 14.75
CA THR A 9 -14.03 -8.07 15.01
C THR A 9 -14.45 -9.38 14.34
N VAL A 10 -15.73 -9.77 14.46
CA VAL A 10 -16.25 -10.97 13.78
C VAL A 10 -16.12 -10.86 12.27
N VAL A 11 -16.44 -9.71 11.70
CA VAL A 11 -16.29 -9.46 10.25
C VAL A 11 -14.83 -9.52 9.83
N CYS A 12 -13.90 -8.94 10.61
CA CYS A 12 -12.45 -9.02 10.34
C CYS A 12 -11.96 -10.47 10.34
N VAL A 13 -12.29 -11.23 11.39
CA VAL A 13 -11.91 -12.65 11.49
C VAL A 13 -12.53 -13.47 10.35
N TRP A 14 -13.76 -13.18 10.01
CA TRP A 14 -14.47 -13.87 8.93
C TRP A 14 -13.81 -13.61 7.57
N ILE A 15 -13.50 -12.36 7.24
CA ILE A 15 -12.86 -11.98 5.98
C ILE A 15 -11.46 -12.59 5.85
N THR A 16 -10.70 -12.64 6.95
CA THR A 16 -9.33 -13.16 6.92
C THR A 16 -9.26 -14.69 6.90
N GLY A 17 -10.26 -15.38 7.44
CA GLY A 17 -10.26 -16.82 7.63
C GLY A 17 -11.02 -17.62 6.58
N LEU A 18 -11.87 -17.00 5.75
CA LEU A 18 -12.70 -17.73 4.81
C LEU A 18 -12.14 -17.73 3.38
N PRO A 19 -12.29 -18.85 2.65
CA PRO A 19 -11.97 -18.95 1.24
C PRO A 19 -12.85 -18.01 0.41
N GLU A 20 -12.47 -17.77 -0.83
CA GLU A 20 -13.23 -16.94 -1.77
C GLU A 20 -14.67 -17.39 -1.92
N GLY A 21 -15.60 -16.42 -1.89
CA GLY A 21 -17.03 -16.71 -1.97
C GLY A 21 -17.89 -15.47 -2.21
N PRO A 22 -19.21 -15.61 -2.33
CA PRO A 22 -20.13 -14.49 -2.67
C PRO A 22 -20.16 -13.34 -1.65
N TRP A 23 -19.73 -13.58 -0.38
CA TRP A 23 -19.57 -12.53 0.64
C TRP A 23 -18.53 -11.48 0.29
N TRP A 24 -17.64 -11.78 -0.66
CA TRP A 24 -16.65 -10.84 -1.19
C TRP A 24 -17.30 -9.63 -1.84
N ALA A 25 -18.51 -9.78 -2.38
CA ALA A 25 -19.28 -8.67 -2.90
C ALA A 25 -19.61 -7.61 -1.84
N LEU A 26 -19.75 -8.03 -0.57
CA LEU A 26 -20.03 -7.13 0.56
C LEU A 26 -18.80 -6.32 0.99
N VAL A 27 -17.61 -6.87 0.81
CA VAL A 27 -16.35 -6.26 1.27
C VAL A 27 -15.41 -5.90 0.13
N GLY A 28 -15.82 -6.12 -1.12
CA GLY A 28 -15.00 -5.95 -2.32
C GLY A 28 -14.35 -4.58 -2.47
N GLY A 29 -15.00 -3.51 -1.98
CA GLY A 29 -14.44 -2.16 -1.95
C GLY A 29 -13.27 -1.99 -0.96
N TRP A 30 -13.03 -2.95 -0.07
CA TRP A 30 -11.96 -2.91 0.94
C TRP A 30 -10.80 -3.86 0.63
N TRP A 31 -10.87 -4.59 -0.46
CA TRP A 31 -9.76 -5.37 -1.04
C TRP A 31 -9.06 -6.33 -0.08
N ARG A 32 -9.78 -7.11 0.73
CA ARG A 32 -9.14 -7.99 1.73
C ARG A 32 -8.13 -7.26 2.65
N ASP A 33 -8.21 -5.96 2.72
CA ASP A 33 -7.24 -5.17 3.47
C ASP A 33 -7.58 -5.22 4.96
N TYR A 34 -7.10 -6.26 5.62
CA TYR A 34 -7.20 -6.42 7.07
C TYR A 34 -6.83 -5.14 7.84
N PRO A 35 -5.74 -4.39 7.52
CA PRO A 35 -5.43 -3.14 8.18
C PRO A 35 -6.54 -2.08 8.11
N ARG A 36 -7.31 -2.04 7.03
CA ARG A 36 -8.43 -1.08 6.90
C ARG A 36 -9.59 -1.41 7.85
N PHE A 37 -9.88 -2.69 8.02
CA PHE A 37 -10.88 -3.10 9.00
C PHE A 37 -10.42 -2.86 10.43
N LEU A 38 -9.12 -3.09 10.73
CA LEU A 38 -8.53 -2.76 12.02
C LEU A 38 -8.65 -1.26 12.34
N ALA A 39 -8.55 -0.37 11.38
CA ALA A 39 -8.76 1.06 11.59
C ALA A 39 -10.16 1.37 12.10
N LEU A 40 -11.20 0.69 11.60
CA LEU A 40 -12.57 0.80 12.12
C LEU A 40 -12.70 0.22 13.53
N GLU A 41 -12.05 -0.91 13.79
CA GLU A 41 -12.04 -1.55 15.10
C GLU A 41 -11.42 -0.65 16.17
N VAL A 42 -10.32 0.06 15.83
CA VAL A 42 -9.67 1.02 16.75
C VAL A 42 -10.64 2.12 17.19
N VAL A 43 -11.49 2.65 16.32
CA VAL A 43 -12.50 3.66 16.68
C VAL A 43 -13.51 3.10 17.67
N CYS A 44 -14.00 1.88 17.43
CA CYS A 44 -14.94 1.21 18.32
C CYS A 44 -14.30 0.91 19.69
N LEU A 45 -13.06 0.40 19.70
CA LEU A 45 -12.32 0.09 20.91
C LEU A 45 -11.99 1.35 21.72
N ALA A 46 -11.59 2.45 21.08
CA ALA A 46 -11.34 3.71 21.76
C ALA A 46 -12.59 4.25 22.44
N THR A 47 -13.74 4.13 21.79
CA THR A 47 -15.03 4.52 22.40
C THR A 47 -15.39 3.62 23.58
N CYS A 48 -15.23 2.31 23.46
CA CYS A 48 -15.44 1.38 24.58
C CYS A 48 -14.51 1.68 25.76
N ALA A 49 -13.23 1.94 25.47
CA ALA A 49 -12.24 2.29 26.49
C ALA A 49 -12.61 3.58 27.22
N SER A 50 -13.05 4.61 26.49
CA SER A 50 -13.50 5.88 27.07
C SER A 50 -14.69 5.68 28.02
N MET A 51 -15.70 4.92 27.60
CA MET A 51 -16.88 4.62 28.44
C MET A 51 -16.50 3.80 29.68
N THR A 52 -15.60 2.84 29.52
CA THR A 52 -15.11 2.01 30.64
C THR A 52 -14.33 2.85 31.63
N LEU A 53 -13.49 3.75 31.14
CA LEU A 53 -12.71 4.68 31.95
C LEU A 53 -13.62 5.63 32.76
N GLU A 54 -14.63 6.20 32.11
CA GLU A 54 -15.64 7.04 32.76
C GLU A 54 -16.37 6.28 33.85
N ALA A 55 -16.80 5.04 33.58
CA ALA A 55 -17.46 4.18 34.56
C ALA A 55 -16.56 3.85 35.77
N LEU A 56 -15.28 3.55 35.49
CA LEU A 56 -14.29 3.31 36.55
C LEU A 56 -14.06 4.56 37.40
N VAL A 57 -13.87 5.71 36.81
CA VAL A 57 -13.68 6.98 37.52
C VAL A 57 -14.91 7.27 38.41
N SER A 58 -16.10 7.11 37.85
CA SER A 58 -17.37 7.30 38.59
C SER A 58 -17.52 6.32 39.73
N TRP A 59 -17.19 5.05 39.53
CA TRP A 59 -17.23 4.02 40.57
C TRP A 59 -16.22 4.31 41.70
N PHE A 60 -14.98 4.70 41.38
CA PHE A 60 -13.98 5.10 42.38
C PHE A 60 -14.41 6.35 43.15
N ASN A 61 -14.94 7.38 42.48
CA ASN A 61 -15.45 8.57 43.14
C ASN A 61 -16.62 8.23 44.08
N GLY A 62 -17.54 7.35 43.70
CA GLY A 62 -18.64 6.90 44.52
C GLY A 62 -18.18 6.11 45.75
N ARG A 63 -17.14 5.25 45.58
CA ARG A 63 -16.57 4.47 46.70
C ARG A 63 -15.73 5.32 47.68
N LEU A 64 -15.11 6.38 47.16
CA LEU A 64 -14.26 7.28 47.96
C LEU A 64 -15.04 8.44 48.59
N ALA A 65 -16.29 8.64 48.21
CA ALA A 65 -17.19 9.65 48.80
C ALA A 65 -17.64 9.28 50.19
N ALA A 66 -16.72 9.28 51.18
CA ALA A 66 -17.08 9.19 52.59
C ALA A 66 -17.58 10.57 53.03
N PRO A 67 -18.74 10.66 53.77
CA PRO A 67 -19.43 11.93 54.05
C PRO A 67 -18.68 12.91 54.97
N GLN A 68 -17.52 12.61 55.49
CA GLN A 68 -16.79 13.42 56.49
C GLN A 68 -15.30 13.63 56.18
N ALA A 69 -14.89 13.58 54.91
CA ALA A 69 -13.47 13.73 54.59
C ALA A 69 -13.00 15.20 54.62
N ALA A 70 -11.89 15.44 55.32
CA ALA A 70 -11.22 16.75 55.37
C ALA A 70 -10.88 17.25 53.94
N PRO A 71 -10.89 18.58 53.66
CA PRO A 71 -10.71 19.13 52.32
C PRO A 71 -9.39 18.73 51.65
N ARG A 72 -8.35 18.41 52.41
CA ARG A 72 -7.08 17.90 51.86
C ARG A 72 -7.22 16.45 51.35
N ALA A 73 -8.01 15.63 52.05
CA ALA A 73 -8.27 14.26 51.62
C ALA A 73 -9.12 14.20 50.34
N LEU A 74 -10.02 15.15 50.14
CA LEU A 74 -10.81 15.28 48.90
C LEU A 74 -9.93 15.60 47.68
N ARG A 75 -8.96 16.50 47.82
CA ARG A 75 -8.00 16.83 46.74
C ARG A 75 -7.09 15.65 46.39
N ALA A 76 -6.57 14.97 47.43
CA ALA A 76 -5.75 13.78 47.21
C ALA A 76 -6.53 12.64 46.51
N ARG A 77 -7.81 12.47 46.88
CA ARG A 77 -8.70 11.49 46.22
C ARG A 77 -9.03 11.84 44.80
N ALA A 78 -9.30 13.11 44.49
CA ALA A 78 -9.51 13.58 43.14
C ALA A 78 -8.24 13.37 42.28
N ALA A 79 -7.07 13.69 42.80
CA ALA A 79 -5.80 13.42 42.11
C ALA A 79 -5.57 11.93 41.86
N ALA A 80 -5.86 11.05 42.85
CA ALA A 80 -5.74 9.60 42.69
C ALA A 80 -6.71 9.03 41.64
N ALA A 81 -7.93 9.58 41.59
CA ALA A 81 -8.93 9.19 40.60
C ALA A 81 -8.51 9.49 39.16
N TRP A 82 -7.67 10.52 38.93
CA TRP A 82 -7.11 10.82 37.61
C TRP A 82 -5.76 10.13 37.36
N LEU A 83 -4.95 9.93 38.39
CA LEU A 83 -3.65 9.27 38.26
C LEU A 83 -3.77 7.79 37.91
N LEU A 84 -4.75 7.08 38.49
CA LEU A 84 -4.93 5.65 38.25
C LEU A 84 -5.21 5.34 36.75
N PRO A 85 -6.18 5.97 36.09
CA PRO A 85 -6.41 5.75 34.67
C PRO A 85 -5.23 6.22 33.80
N LEU A 86 -4.54 7.30 34.19
CA LEU A 86 -3.34 7.76 33.49
C LEU A 86 -2.20 6.73 33.56
N VAL A 87 -1.96 6.16 34.73
CA VAL A 87 -0.96 5.09 34.94
C VAL A 87 -1.36 3.84 34.14
N LEU A 88 -2.65 3.48 34.14
CA LEU A 88 -3.13 2.33 33.40
C LEU A 88 -2.93 2.53 31.88
N VAL A 89 -3.30 3.69 31.36
CA VAL A 89 -3.08 4.03 29.94
C VAL A 89 -1.58 4.06 29.62
N ALA A 90 -0.76 4.68 30.49
CA ALA A 90 0.68 4.71 30.30
C ALA A 90 1.31 3.31 30.32
N SER A 91 0.86 2.44 31.23
CA SER A 91 1.36 1.06 31.34
C SER A 91 1.03 0.20 30.10
N ILE A 92 -0.03 0.53 29.39
CA ILE A 92 -0.40 -0.12 28.11
C ILE A 92 0.33 0.56 26.95
N CYS A 93 0.32 1.88 26.88
CA CYS A 93 0.87 2.61 25.73
C CYS A 93 2.39 2.59 25.66
N VAL A 94 3.09 2.72 26.81
CA VAL A 94 4.56 2.82 26.83
C VAL A 94 5.26 1.56 26.31
N PRO A 95 4.91 0.34 26.73
CA PRO A 95 5.49 -0.88 26.17
C PRO A 95 5.17 -1.06 24.68
N ASN A 96 3.96 -0.66 24.27
CA ASN A 96 3.53 -0.79 22.87
C ASN A 96 4.06 0.34 21.96
N LEU A 97 4.62 1.41 22.53
CA LEU A 97 5.20 2.50 21.74
C LEU A 97 6.37 2.04 20.87
N SER A 98 7.19 1.12 21.36
CA SER A 98 8.29 0.53 20.58
C SER A 98 7.77 -0.32 19.42
N VAL A 99 6.73 -1.11 19.66
CA VAL A 99 6.05 -1.93 18.63
C VAL A 99 5.38 -1.01 17.63
N PHE A 100 4.67 0.02 18.09
CA PHE A 100 4.06 1.02 17.20
C PHE A 100 5.09 1.77 16.38
N ARG A 101 6.22 2.19 16.98
CA ARG A 101 7.35 2.78 16.25
C ARG A 101 7.93 1.84 15.21
N GLN A 102 8.11 0.56 15.55
CA GLN A 102 8.61 -0.44 14.61
C GLN A 102 7.63 -0.70 13.47
N LEU A 103 6.33 -0.81 13.77
CA LEU A 103 5.28 -0.97 12.76
C LEU A 103 5.15 0.26 11.87
N THR A 104 5.21 1.47 12.48
CA THR A 104 5.19 2.72 11.72
C THR A 104 6.45 2.86 10.89
N ALA A 105 7.64 2.60 11.47
CA ALA A 105 8.88 2.60 10.72
C ALA A 105 8.85 1.57 9.59
N ARG A 106 8.36 0.35 9.82
CA ARG A 106 8.21 -0.66 8.76
C ARG A 106 7.15 -0.27 7.72
N GLY A 107 6.02 0.29 8.15
CA GLY A 107 5.00 0.80 7.23
C GLY A 107 5.49 1.98 6.38
N TYR A 108 6.33 2.85 6.95
CA TYR A 108 6.98 3.95 6.24
C TYR A 108 8.28 3.53 5.53
N ILE A 109 8.90 2.41 5.91
CA ILE A 109 10.05 1.82 5.21
C ILE A 109 9.65 1.30 3.84
N TYR A 110 8.41 0.86 3.64
CA TYR A 110 7.87 0.68 2.28
C TYR A 110 7.80 1.99 1.48
N LEU A 111 7.86 3.15 2.15
CA LEU A 111 8.02 4.47 1.52
C LEU A 111 9.49 4.95 1.49
N VAL A 112 10.44 4.18 2.04
CA VAL A 112 11.83 4.63 2.25
C VAL A 112 12.88 3.65 1.71
N HIS A 113 12.51 2.39 1.37
CA HIS A 113 13.47 1.45 0.80
C HIS A 113 12.87 0.57 -0.29
N PRO A 114 13.45 0.65 -1.42
CA PRO A 114 13.72 1.87 -2.16
C PRO A 114 12.40 2.55 -2.46
N PRO A 115 12.32 3.86 -2.53
CA PRO A 115 11.14 4.48 -3.11
C PRO A 115 10.95 3.88 -4.49
N TRP A 116 9.72 3.55 -4.86
CA TRP A 116 9.41 3.03 -6.20
C TRP A 116 9.97 3.92 -7.31
N VAL A 117 10.29 5.15 -6.98
CA VAL A 117 10.94 6.13 -7.83
C VAL A 117 11.73 7.07 -6.93
N THR A 118 13.00 7.29 -7.20
CA THR A 118 13.79 8.32 -6.51
C THR A 118 13.32 9.72 -6.93
N VAL A 119 13.63 10.75 -6.14
CA VAL A 119 13.30 12.13 -6.52
C VAL A 119 14.03 12.52 -7.81
N GLU A 120 15.27 12.08 -7.98
CA GLU A 120 16.08 12.34 -9.17
C GLU A 120 15.50 11.65 -10.39
N GLU A 121 15.10 10.40 -10.24
CA GLU A 121 14.42 9.64 -11.28
C GLU A 121 13.10 10.27 -11.71
N ALA A 122 12.25 10.70 -10.76
CA ALA A 122 11.01 11.40 -11.06
C ALA A 122 11.26 12.70 -11.85
N GLN A 123 12.28 13.47 -11.47
CA GLN A 123 12.65 14.69 -12.18
C GLN A 123 13.13 14.40 -13.60
N ARG A 124 13.93 13.36 -13.78
CA ARG A 124 14.39 12.93 -15.11
C ARG A 124 13.25 12.39 -15.95
N MET A 125 12.31 11.64 -15.36
CA MET A 125 11.09 11.19 -16.05
C MET A 125 10.29 12.35 -16.62
N VAL A 126 10.10 13.44 -15.86
CA VAL A 126 9.41 14.64 -16.35
C VAL A 126 10.14 15.22 -17.55
N THR A 127 11.47 15.39 -17.46
CA THR A 127 12.27 15.95 -18.56
C THR A 127 12.21 15.08 -19.82
N VAL A 128 12.38 13.76 -19.67
CA VAL A 128 12.33 12.82 -20.81
C VAL A 128 10.89 12.71 -21.34
N GLY A 129 9.89 12.82 -20.45
CA GLY A 129 8.49 12.77 -20.81
C GLY A 129 8.07 13.85 -21.81
N ASP A 130 8.66 15.04 -21.72
CA ASP A 130 8.41 16.15 -22.66
C ASP A 130 8.94 15.85 -24.09
N GLU A 131 9.90 14.94 -24.21
CA GLU A 131 10.50 14.52 -25.48
C GLU A 131 9.79 13.29 -26.11
N LEU A 132 8.96 12.59 -25.32
CA LEU A 132 8.25 11.42 -25.81
C LEU A 132 7.09 11.81 -26.74
N PRO A 133 6.80 11.01 -27.78
CA PRO A 133 5.64 11.22 -28.62
C PRO A 133 4.34 11.11 -27.81
N GLN A 134 3.31 11.83 -28.24
CA GLN A 134 2.02 11.85 -27.53
C GLN A 134 1.32 10.49 -27.45
N ASP A 135 1.64 9.59 -28.37
CA ASP A 135 1.14 8.23 -28.43
C ASP A 135 2.08 7.22 -27.73
N ALA A 136 3.05 7.68 -26.95
CA ALA A 136 3.95 6.81 -26.23
C ALA A 136 3.21 5.92 -25.23
N VAL A 137 3.50 4.60 -25.30
CA VAL A 137 2.93 3.58 -24.41
C VAL A 137 4.05 2.85 -23.71
N VAL A 138 4.10 2.97 -22.39
CA VAL A 138 5.19 2.42 -21.59
C VAL A 138 4.78 1.08 -20.98
N TYR A 139 5.57 0.08 -21.27
CA TYR A 139 5.54 -1.27 -20.71
C TYR A 139 6.54 -1.33 -19.56
N GLY A 140 6.23 -2.09 -18.53
CA GLY A 140 7.11 -2.26 -17.40
C GLY A 140 6.33 -2.66 -16.15
N PHE A 141 7.06 -2.98 -15.11
CA PHE A 141 6.49 -3.36 -13.83
C PHE A 141 5.88 -2.13 -13.14
N PRO A 142 4.58 -2.10 -12.81
CA PRO A 142 3.93 -0.87 -12.34
C PRO A 142 4.49 -0.34 -11.02
N GLN A 143 5.05 -1.21 -10.17
CA GLN A 143 5.64 -0.82 -8.88
C GLN A 143 7.06 -0.29 -9.00
N SER A 144 7.69 -0.40 -10.18
CA SER A 144 9.01 0.14 -10.46
C SER A 144 9.04 1.58 -10.97
N GLY A 145 7.95 2.30 -10.84
CA GLY A 145 7.85 3.62 -11.45
C GLY A 145 7.09 3.64 -12.78
N ALA A 146 7.02 2.53 -13.52
CA ALA A 146 6.24 2.46 -14.75
C ALA A 146 4.76 2.84 -14.54
N GLY A 147 4.20 2.55 -13.37
CA GLY A 147 2.85 2.96 -12.98
C GLY A 147 2.68 4.47 -12.76
N LEU A 148 3.76 5.21 -12.52
CA LEU A 148 3.75 6.66 -12.31
C LEU A 148 3.93 7.45 -13.61
N ILE A 149 4.33 6.81 -14.69
CA ILE A 149 4.52 7.45 -16.00
C ILE A 149 3.35 8.36 -16.39
N PRO A 150 2.07 7.93 -16.31
CA PRO A 150 0.94 8.79 -16.72
C PRO A 150 0.70 9.99 -15.79
N VAL A 151 1.34 10.01 -14.62
CA VAL A 151 1.24 11.12 -13.65
C VAL A 151 2.34 12.14 -13.93
N LEU A 152 3.52 11.68 -14.32
CA LEU A 152 4.72 12.49 -14.49
C LEU A 152 4.94 12.94 -15.94
N THR A 153 4.33 12.25 -16.90
CA THR A 153 4.55 12.46 -18.34
C THR A 153 3.24 12.40 -19.13
N PRO A 154 3.18 12.89 -20.39
CA PRO A 154 2.03 12.70 -21.28
C PRO A 154 1.83 11.24 -21.73
N ALA A 155 2.83 10.37 -21.57
CA ALA A 155 2.77 8.98 -22.00
C ALA A 155 1.78 8.15 -21.18
N THR A 156 1.30 7.05 -21.75
CA THR A 156 0.43 6.11 -21.04
C THR A 156 1.23 4.90 -20.54
N SER A 157 0.81 4.31 -19.42
CA SER A 157 1.34 3.02 -18.96
C SER A 157 0.34 1.91 -19.22
N VAL A 158 0.84 0.77 -19.71
CA VAL A 158 0.02 -0.43 -19.97
C VAL A 158 -0.54 -0.99 -18.67
N HIS A 159 0.26 -1.00 -17.62
CA HIS A 159 -0.13 -1.52 -16.31
C HIS A 159 -0.11 -0.39 -15.28
N ARG A 160 -1.28 -0.10 -14.69
CA ARG A 160 -1.46 1.00 -13.72
C ARG A 160 -1.72 0.51 -12.30
N SER A 161 -1.77 -0.79 -12.09
CA SER A 161 -2.10 -1.39 -10.79
C SER A 161 -1.28 -2.63 -10.51
N TRP A 162 -1.25 -3.04 -9.28
CA TRP A 162 -0.53 -4.20 -8.73
C TRP A 162 -0.93 -5.55 -9.34
N SER A 163 -2.05 -5.60 -9.97
CA SER A 163 -2.58 -6.80 -10.59
C SER A 163 -2.73 -6.55 -12.08
N PRO A 164 -2.40 -7.51 -12.95
CA PRO A 164 -2.60 -7.40 -14.39
C PRO A 164 -4.09 -7.36 -14.70
N ALA A 165 -4.67 -6.18 -14.48
CA ALA A 165 -6.04 -5.85 -14.85
C ALA A 165 -6.05 -5.32 -16.28
N GLY A 166 -7.21 -5.38 -16.95
CA GLY A 166 -7.42 -4.83 -18.28
C GLY A 166 -7.70 -5.87 -19.36
N SER A 167 -7.31 -5.57 -20.60
CA SER A 167 -7.58 -6.42 -21.76
C SER A 167 -6.82 -7.75 -21.72
N ALA A 168 -7.22 -8.69 -22.59
CA ALA A 168 -6.52 -9.96 -22.75
C ALA A 168 -5.04 -9.75 -23.16
N ASP A 169 -4.77 -8.73 -24.01
CA ASP A 169 -3.41 -8.40 -24.43
C ASP A 169 -2.55 -7.86 -23.30
N GLN A 170 -3.11 -7.01 -22.43
CA GLN A 170 -2.39 -6.52 -21.25
C GLN A 170 -2.02 -7.66 -20.30
N LYS A 171 -2.96 -8.58 -20.05
CA LYS A 171 -2.71 -9.78 -19.22
C LYS A 171 -1.69 -10.71 -19.86
N PHE A 172 -1.76 -10.89 -21.18
CA PHE A 172 -0.79 -11.69 -21.91
C PHE A 172 0.62 -11.10 -21.80
N LEU A 173 0.77 -9.78 -22.00
CA LEU A 173 2.06 -9.11 -21.88
C LEU A 173 2.61 -9.13 -20.45
N ALA A 174 1.77 -9.03 -19.45
CA ALA A 174 2.22 -9.19 -18.06
C ALA A 174 2.89 -10.56 -17.79
N ALA A 175 2.51 -11.58 -18.55
CA ALA A 175 3.01 -12.94 -18.40
C ALA A 175 4.16 -13.30 -19.38
N HIS A 176 4.29 -12.62 -20.52
CA HIS A 176 5.10 -13.10 -21.63
C HIS A 176 5.93 -11.99 -22.33
N PHE A 177 6.08 -10.81 -21.75
CA PHE A 177 6.82 -9.71 -22.38
C PHE A 177 8.32 -10.05 -22.56
N ASP A 178 8.88 -10.86 -21.66
CA ASP A 178 10.26 -11.39 -21.73
C ASP A 178 10.51 -12.26 -22.98
N GLU A 179 9.45 -12.77 -23.60
CA GLU A 179 9.52 -13.56 -24.84
C GLU A 179 9.56 -12.70 -26.11
N LEU A 180 9.74 -11.38 -26.02
CA LEU A 180 9.63 -10.40 -27.13
C LEU A 180 10.46 -10.80 -28.38
N GLY A 181 11.67 -11.31 -28.17
CA GLY A 181 12.57 -11.72 -29.26
C GLY A 181 12.21 -13.03 -29.95
N GLY A 182 11.36 -13.87 -29.34
CA GLY A 182 11.08 -15.24 -29.81
C GLY A 182 9.60 -15.55 -30.06
N ASN A 183 8.68 -14.80 -29.44
CA ASN A 183 7.25 -15.06 -29.53
C ASN A 183 6.53 -13.96 -30.33
N PRO A 184 6.10 -14.24 -31.58
CA PRO A 184 5.44 -13.23 -32.42
C PRO A 184 4.13 -12.70 -31.84
N LYS A 185 3.48 -13.46 -30.92
CA LYS A 185 2.24 -13.02 -30.26
C LYS A 185 2.48 -11.82 -29.33
N VAL A 186 3.71 -11.65 -28.83
CA VAL A 186 4.06 -10.47 -28.00
C VAL A 186 3.98 -9.21 -28.86
N CYS A 187 4.60 -9.21 -30.05
CA CYS A 187 4.51 -8.10 -30.97
C CYS A 187 3.07 -7.86 -31.49
N GLU A 188 2.30 -8.92 -31.72
CA GLU A 188 0.89 -8.79 -32.07
C GLU A 188 0.08 -8.11 -30.96
N ALA A 189 0.31 -8.48 -29.70
CA ALA A 189 -0.35 -7.85 -28.56
C ALA A 189 0.04 -6.37 -28.42
N ILE A 190 1.33 -6.04 -28.59
CA ILE A 190 1.83 -4.67 -28.58
C ILE A 190 1.14 -3.85 -29.68
N ARG A 191 1.07 -4.37 -30.91
CA ARG A 191 0.39 -3.68 -32.04
C ARG A 191 -1.11 -3.47 -31.79
N ARG A 192 -1.79 -4.43 -31.12
CA ARG A 192 -3.23 -4.28 -30.79
C ARG A 192 -3.47 -3.25 -29.69
N ILE A 193 -2.54 -3.10 -28.75
CA ILE A 193 -2.60 -2.01 -27.77
C ILE A 193 -2.40 -0.67 -28.46
N GLY A 194 -1.51 -0.63 -29.45
CA GLY A 194 -1.23 0.56 -30.26
C GLY A 194 -0.25 1.52 -29.59
N GLY A 195 0.02 2.64 -30.26
CA GLY A 195 0.99 3.65 -29.85
C GLY A 195 2.44 3.25 -30.08
N THR A 196 3.35 4.16 -29.76
CA THR A 196 4.80 3.93 -29.84
C THR A 196 5.28 3.22 -28.57
N PRO A 197 5.81 1.98 -28.66
CA PRO A 197 6.11 1.16 -27.50
C PRO A 197 7.45 1.54 -26.86
N TYR A 198 7.43 1.74 -25.55
CA TYR A 198 8.60 1.93 -24.69
C TYR A 198 8.62 0.89 -23.58
N TYR A 199 9.80 0.53 -23.11
CA TYR A 199 9.99 -0.34 -21.96
C TYR A 199 10.75 0.39 -20.86
N TYR A 200 10.17 0.41 -19.68
CA TYR A 200 10.77 0.95 -18.47
C TYR A 200 11.34 -0.18 -17.63
N GLU A 201 12.64 -0.20 -17.49
CA GLU A 201 13.40 -1.18 -16.72
C GLU A 201 13.96 -0.51 -15.46
N ASP A 202 13.78 -1.12 -14.32
CA ASP A 202 14.39 -0.74 -13.07
C ASP A 202 15.05 -1.95 -12.43
N SER A 203 16.36 -1.87 -12.26
CA SER A 203 17.21 -2.97 -11.78
C SER A 203 17.19 -3.12 -10.24
N GLU A 204 16.68 -2.12 -9.50
CA GLU A 204 16.77 -2.12 -8.04
C GLU A 204 15.51 -2.64 -7.33
N ILE A 205 14.50 -3.05 -8.06
CA ILE A 205 13.30 -3.62 -7.45
C ILE A 205 13.58 -4.96 -6.84
N SER A 206 13.13 -5.14 -5.59
CA SER A 206 13.20 -6.42 -4.91
C SER A 206 12.47 -7.51 -5.70
N ASP A 207 13.18 -8.59 -6.00
CA ASP A 207 12.72 -9.75 -6.79
C ASP A 207 11.42 -10.39 -6.30
N LEU A 208 11.04 -10.17 -5.04
CA LEU A 208 9.93 -10.86 -4.38
C LEU A 208 8.54 -10.50 -4.90
N GLU A 209 8.34 -9.29 -5.46
CA GLU A 209 7.02 -8.84 -5.90
C GLU A 209 6.85 -8.92 -7.42
N ARG A 210 7.95 -8.86 -8.17
CA ARG A 210 7.99 -8.78 -9.63
C ARG A 210 7.42 -10.04 -10.29
N TRP A 211 7.89 -11.21 -9.89
CA TRP A 211 7.54 -12.49 -10.53
C TRP A 211 6.12 -12.97 -10.24
N MET A 212 5.50 -12.52 -9.14
CA MET A 212 4.21 -13.05 -8.70
C MET A 212 3.04 -12.64 -9.60
N TYR A 213 3.07 -11.41 -10.13
CA TYR A 213 1.96 -10.85 -10.91
C TYR A 213 2.34 -10.45 -12.34
N PHE A 214 3.61 -10.23 -12.60
CA PHE A 214 4.13 -9.73 -13.87
C PHE A 214 5.40 -10.48 -14.29
N PRO A 215 5.37 -11.81 -14.39
CA PRO A 215 6.56 -12.59 -14.72
C PRO A 215 7.20 -12.21 -16.06
N GLY A 216 6.42 -11.71 -17.02
CA GLY A 216 6.93 -11.27 -18.31
C GLY A 216 7.82 -10.01 -18.25
N TYR A 217 7.88 -9.30 -17.11
CA TYR A 217 8.81 -8.18 -16.93
C TYR A 217 10.02 -8.56 -16.08
N ASP A 218 10.12 -9.82 -15.69
CA ASP A 218 11.30 -10.35 -15.04
C ASP A 218 12.29 -10.83 -16.09
N ALA A 219 13.56 -10.47 -15.93
CA ALA A 219 14.66 -10.94 -16.81
C ALA A 219 14.46 -10.71 -18.33
N VAL A 220 13.88 -9.57 -18.73
CA VAL A 220 13.77 -9.18 -20.14
C VAL A 220 15.16 -9.07 -20.77
N ASP A 221 15.40 -9.75 -21.88
CA ASP A 221 16.65 -9.66 -22.64
C ASP A 221 16.72 -8.36 -23.43
N LEU A 222 17.53 -7.42 -22.96
CA LEU A 222 17.73 -6.09 -23.55
C LEU A 222 18.81 -6.08 -24.62
N SER A 223 19.44 -7.22 -24.93
CA SER A 223 20.57 -7.29 -25.88
C SER A 223 20.15 -7.01 -27.34
N ALA A 224 18.87 -7.22 -27.68
CA ALA A 224 18.32 -7.01 -29.01
C ALA A 224 16.88 -6.50 -28.95
N GLY A 225 16.49 -5.67 -29.93
CA GLY A 225 15.12 -5.17 -30.04
C GLY A 225 14.75 -4.01 -29.08
N PHE A 226 15.76 -3.41 -28.45
CA PHE A 226 15.61 -2.27 -27.55
C PHE A 226 16.65 -1.18 -27.90
N GLU A 227 16.19 0.05 -27.93
CA GLU A 227 17.03 1.24 -28.09
C GLU A 227 16.96 2.06 -26.80
N LEU A 228 18.11 2.28 -26.13
CA LEU A 228 18.16 3.10 -24.92
C LEU A 228 17.87 4.56 -25.25
N ILE A 229 16.81 5.11 -24.68
CA ILE A 229 16.42 6.51 -24.83
C ILE A 229 16.96 7.36 -23.68
N ALA A 230 16.84 6.88 -22.45
CA ALA A 230 17.29 7.62 -21.28
C ALA A 230 17.71 6.71 -20.13
N ALA A 231 18.72 7.16 -19.38
CA ALA A 231 19.06 6.64 -18.06
C ALA A 231 18.45 7.55 -17.00
N LEU A 232 17.68 6.96 -16.09
CA LEU A 232 16.84 7.66 -15.10
C LEU A 232 17.30 7.38 -13.66
N ASP A 233 18.59 7.48 -13.36
CA ASP A 233 19.18 7.06 -12.10
C ASP A 233 19.26 5.52 -12.00
N THR A 234 18.39 4.87 -11.24
CA THR A 234 18.33 3.39 -11.10
C THR A 234 17.62 2.72 -12.27
N ALA A 235 16.72 3.44 -12.92
CA ALA A 235 15.92 2.93 -14.02
C ALA A 235 16.43 3.38 -15.40
N ARG A 236 15.93 2.72 -16.43
CA ARG A 236 16.21 3.01 -17.84
C ARG A 236 14.96 2.95 -18.67
N LEU A 237 14.85 3.87 -19.63
CA LEU A 237 13.77 3.89 -20.58
C LEU A 237 14.31 3.48 -21.96
N TYR A 238 13.70 2.47 -22.54
CA TYR A 238 14.05 1.95 -23.88
C TYR A 238 12.87 2.13 -24.83
N ARG A 239 13.15 2.42 -26.09
CA ARG A 239 12.20 2.21 -27.18
C ARG A 239 12.22 0.74 -27.58
N VAL A 240 11.06 0.13 -27.75
CA VAL A 240 10.94 -1.25 -28.24
C VAL A 240 10.96 -1.23 -29.76
N THR A 241 12.01 -1.80 -30.37
CA THR A 241 12.22 -1.87 -31.81
C THR A 241 12.03 -3.27 -32.39
N ALA A 242 11.93 -4.28 -31.53
CA ALA A 242 11.76 -5.68 -31.94
C ALA A 242 10.45 -5.95 -32.73
N CYS A 243 9.48 -5.04 -32.65
CA CYS A 243 8.17 -5.19 -33.30
C CYS A 243 7.96 -4.27 -34.49
N ASP A 244 8.99 -3.52 -34.90
CA ASP A 244 8.96 -2.59 -36.04
C ASP A 244 8.86 -3.32 -37.40
#